data_5029ed4ebd12deabfce62b1a52d0eec3
#
_entry.id   5029ed4ebd12deabfce62b1a52d0eec3
#
_cell.length_a   1.000
_cell.length_b   1.000
_cell.length_c   1.000
_cell.angle_alpha   90.00
_cell.angle_beta   90.00
_cell.angle_gamma   90.00
#
_symmetry.space_group_name_H-M   'P 1'
#
loop_
_entity.id
_entity.type
_entity.pdbx_description
1 polymer ?
#
loop_
_entity_poly.entity_id
_entity_poly.type
_entity_poly.pdbx_seq_one_letter_code
_entity_poly.pdbx_strand_id
1 'polypeptide(L)'
;ETLVYTEENLWEYIDGAAENFISFDFKSVAVQDYAAAGGAAGAGGVERAGLKVEAYEHASPLMAYGIYAQMRNADLPPLEIGNDAFSDGYSIHFWKGRYYVRVGVYEERPELAEAMKSFAAVVASKIDDPGALPAEIERGPGHAHQVLAHQGQRRRRPRPVAAPSHRG
;
A
#
# COMPACT_ATOMS: atom_id res chain seq x y z
N GLU A 1 -6.87 18.58 2.14
CA GLU A 1 -8.00 17.84 1.51
C GLU A 1 -7.59 16.39 1.31
N THR A 2 -8.47 15.43 1.63
CA THR A 2 -8.23 14.01 1.39
C THR A 2 -8.87 13.62 0.06
N LEU A 3 -8.08 13.05 -0.84
CA LEU A 3 -8.56 12.47 -2.09
C LEU A 3 -8.78 10.97 -1.87
N VAL A 4 -9.84 10.43 -2.48
CA VAL A 4 -10.14 8.99 -2.40
C VAL A 4 -10.30 8.44 -3.81
N TYR A 5 -9.58 7.36 -4.10
CA TYR A 5 -9.70 6.61 -5.35
C TYR A 5 -10.18 5.19 -5.05
N THR A 6 -10.98 4.65 -5.95
CA THR A 6 -11.53 3.30 -5.89
C THR A 6 -11.00 2.45 -7.04
N GLU A 7 -11.42 1.19 -7.13
CA GLU A 7 -11.05 0.30 -8.24
C GLU A 7 -11.40 0.89 -9.62
N GLU A 8 -12.46 1.73 -9.70
CA GLU A 8 -12.95 2.32 -10.95
C GLU A 8 -12.01 3.43 -11.49
N ASN A 9 -11.31 4.16 -10.61
CA ASN A 9 -10.51 5.32 -10.98
C ASN A 9 -9.07 5.30 -10.41
N LEU A 10 -8.60 4.18 -9.88
CA LEU A 10 -7.25 4.04 -9.34
C LEU A 10 -6.16 4.37 -10.37
N TRP A 11 -6.42 4.05 -11.65
CA TRP A 11 -5.51 4.32 -12.76
C TRP A 11 -5.24 5.82 -12.98
N GLU A 12 -6.15 6.70 -12.58
CA GLU A 12 -5.96 8.16 -12.63
C GLU A 12 -4.89 8.62 -11.63
N TYR A 13 -4.68 7.83 -10.57
CA TYR A 13 -3.75 8.15 -9.51
C TYR A 13 -2.38 7.48 -9.67
N ILE A 14 -2.33 6.19 -9.95
CA ILE A 14 -1.07 5.42 -9.96
C ILE A 14 -0.74 4.77 -11.30
N ASP A 15 -1.41 5.19 -12.40
CA ASP A 15 -1.14 4.74 -13.77
C ASP A 15 -0.80 3.24 -13.85
N GLY A 16 0.21 2.80 -14.57
CA GLY A 16 0.53 1.38 -14.83
C GLY A 16 0.68 0.46 -13.61
N ALA A 17 0.72 0.99 -12.37
CA ALA A 17 0.77 0.19 -11.16
C ALA A 17 -0.60 -0.25 -10.63
N ALA A 18 -1.70 0.29 -11.13
CA ALA A 18 -3.07 0.01 -10.64
C ALA A 18 -3.42 -1.48 -10.66
N GLU A 19 -3.07 -2.21 -11.75
CA GLU A 19 -3.35 -3.64 -11.87
C GLU A 19 -2.72 -4.47 -10.77
N ASN A 20 -1.55 -4.06 -10.27
CA ASN A 20 -0.88 -4.75 -9.19
C ASN A 20 -1.72 -4.66 -7.90
N PHE A 21 -2.21 -3.49 -7.53
CA PHE A 21 -3.07 -3.31 -6.37
C PHE A 21 -4.42 -4.04 -6.52
N ILE A 22 -5.05 -3.95 -7.68
CA ILE A 22 -6.31 -4.63 -7.99
C ILE A 22 -6.17 -6.15 -7.85
N SER A 23 -5.02 -6.73 -8.21
CA SER A 23 -4.77 -8.17 -8.07
C SER A 23 -4.76 -8.67 -6.62
N PHE A 24 -4.62 -7.76 -5.64
CA PHE A 24 -4.74 -7.99 -4.20
C PHE A 24 -6.07 -7.51 -3.62
N ASP A 25 -7.16 -7.61 -4.36
CA ASP A 25 -8.51 -7.22 -3.90
C ASP A 25 -8.57 -5.81 -3.30
N PHE A 26 -7.92 -4.85 -3.96
CA PHE A 26 -7.96 -3.44 -3.61
C PHE A 26 -9.40 -2.92 -3.52
N LYS A 27 -9.67 -2.02 -2.57
CA LYS A 27 -10.98 -1.39 -2.37
C LYS A 27 -10.93 0.12 -2.58
N SER A 28 -10.02 0.78 -1.89
CA SER A 28 -9.85 2.22 -2.00
C SER A 28 -8.45 2.64 -1.57
N VAL A 29 -8.02 3.82 -1.98
CA VAL A 29 -6.89 4.52 -1.40
C VAL A 29 -7.32 5.92 -0.98
N ALA A 30 -7.01 6.28 0.26
CA ALA A 30 -7.10 7.64 0.75
C ALA A 30 -5.72 8.29 0.66
N VAL A 31 -5.64 9.43 0.00
CA VAL A 31 -4.40 10.18 -0.24
C VAL A 31 -4.52 11.55 0.40
N GLN A 32 -3.55 11.92 1.21
CA GLN A 32 -3.51 13.23 1.84
C GLN A 32 -2.10 13.77 1.93
N ASP A 33 -1.94 15.04 1.55
CA ASP A 33 -0.72 15.81 1.70
C ASP A 33 -0.76 16.64 2.98
N TYR A 34 0.37 16.72 3.65
CA TYR A 34 0.59 17.50 4.86
C TYR A 34 1.73 18.48 4.64
N ALA A 35 1.46 19.77 4.85
CA ALA A 35 2.49 20.80 4.79
C ALA A 35 3.45 20.70 5.97
N ALA A 36 4.73 20.91 5.72
CA ALA A 36 5.69 21.05 6.81
C ALA A 36 5.42 22.37 7.55
N ALA A 37 5.30 22.31 8.88
CA ALA A 37 5.16 23.51 9.71
C ALA A 37 6.37 24.44 9.49
N GLY A 38 6.13 25.69 9.04
CA GLY A 38 7.18 26.69 8.79
C GLY A 38 7.83 26.62 7.41
N GLY A 39 7.29 25.81 6.48
CA GLY A 39 7.72 25.82 5.08
C GLY A 39 7.39 27.15 4.41
N ALA A 40 8.40 27.87 3.90
CA ALA A 40 8.17 29.02 3.07
C ALA A 40 7.45 28.58 1.79
N ALA A 41 6.40 29.31 1.39
CA ALA A 41 5.74 29.09 0.10
C ALA A 41 6.80 29.09 -1.00
N GLY A 42 6.88 28.00 -1.77
CA GLY A 42 7.79 27.90 -2.89
C GLY A 42 7.49 29.00 -3.93
N ALA A 43 8.48 29.39 -4.71
CA ALA A 43 8.30 30.33 -5.80
C ALA A 43 7.21 29.80 -6.75
N GLY A 44 6.03 30.44 -6.75
CA GLY A 44 4.86 30.00 -7.51
C GLY A 44 3.61 29.74 -6.68
N GLY A 45 3.65 29.95 -5.33
CA GLY A 45 2.46 29.86 -4.46
C GLY A 45 1.99 28.45 -4.15
N VAL A 46 2.69 27.41 -4.61
CA VAL A 46 2.42 26.02 -4.24
C VAL A 46 3.18 25.73 -2.94
N GLU A 47 2.43 25.62 -1.85
CA GLU A 47 2.96 25.13 -0.58
C GLU A 47 3.45 23.69 -0.81
N ARG A 48 4.77 23.46 -0.73
CA ARG A 48 5.31 22.10 -0.88
C ARG A 48 4.88 21.28 0.32
N ALA A 49 4.08 20.26 0.08
CA ALA A 49 3.71 19.32 1.10
C ALA A 49 4.96 18.68 1.71
N GLY A 50 5.06 18.67 3.05
CA GLY A 50 6.17 18.02 3.73
C GLY A 50 6.08 16.51 3.68
N LEU A 51 4.87 15.98 3.87
CA LEU A 51 4.58 14.53 3.92
C LEU A 51 3.35 14.22 3.08
N LYS A 52 3.39 13.05 2.44
CA LYS A 52 2.24 12.43 1.76
C LYS A 52 1.89 11.13 2.47
N VAL A 53 0.62 10.91 2.73
CA VAL A 53 0.08 9.65 3.25
C VAL A 53 -0.83 9.03 2.22
N GLU A 54 -0.61 7.75 1.97
CA GLU A 54 -1.41 6.91 1.09
C GLU A 54 -1.83 5.68 1.88
N ALA A 55 -3.13 5.53 2.15
CA ALA A 55 -3.68 4.39 2.88
C ALA A 55 -4.53 3.55 1.92
N TYR A 56 -4.00 2.42 1.50
CA TYR A 56 -4.63 1.47 0.58
C TYR A 56 -5.41 0.41 1.37
N GLU A 57 -6.71 0.40 1.22
CA GLU A 57 -7.59 -0.60 1.81
C GLU A 57 -7.74 -1.80 0.87
N HIS A 58 -7.62 -2.99 1.41
CA HIS A 58 -7.81 -4.27 0.73
C HIS A 58 -8.95 -5.06 1.36
N ALA A 59 -9.46 -6.09 0.67
CA ALA A 59 -10.58 -6.89 1.16
C ALA A 59 -10.26 -7.66 2.45
N SER A 60 -8.99 -7.91 2.73
CA SER A 60 -8.57 -8.65 3.94
C SER A 60 -7.13 -8.32 4.34
N PRO A 61 -6.74 -8.65 5.59
CA PRO A 61 -5.36 -8.52 6.05
C PRO A 61 -4.36 -9.30 5.20
N LEU A 62 -4.73 -10.47 4.68
CA LEU A 62 -3.89 -11.27 3.79
C LEU A 62 -3.58 -10.52 2.48
N MET A 63 -4.54 -9.82 1.90
CA MET A 63 -4.35 -9.06 0.67
C MET A 63 -3.48 -7.82 0.91
N ALA A 64 -3.70 -7.11 2.02
CA ALA A 64 -2.84 -5.99 2.43
C ALA A 64 -1.39 -6.44 2.70
N TYR A 65 -1.22 -7.57 3.38
CA TYR A 65 0.10 -8.19 3.54
C TYR A 65 0.73 -8.56 2.20
N GLY A 66 -0.05 -9.08 1.26
CA GLY A 66 0.44 -9.50 -0.06
C GLY A 66 1.06 -8.35 -0.85
N ILE A 67 0.41 -7.20 -0.92
CA ILE A 67 0.98 -6.02 -1.59
C ILE A 67 2.18 -5.48 -0.81
N TYR A 68 2.11 -5.43 0.53
CA TYR A 68 3.24 -5.05 1.37
C TYR A 68 4.47 -5.94 1.13
N ALA A 69 4.29 -7.26 1.09
CA ALA A 69 5.37 -8.22 0.87
C ALA A 69 6.03 -8.08 -0.51
N GLN A 70 5.29 -7.64 -1.53
CA GLN A 70 5.87 -7.31 -2.83
C GLN A 70 6.73 -6.04 -2.80
N MET A 71 6.33 -5.05 -1.99
CA MET A 71 7.07 -3.80 -1.82
C MET A 71 8.27 -3.95 -0.89
N ARG A 72 8.26 -4.99 -0.02
CA ARG A 72 9.28 -5.21 1.00
C ARG A 72 10.64 -5.49 0.38
N ASN A 73 11.62 -4.63 0.69
CA ASN A 73 13.02 -4.92 0.41
C ASN A 73 13.65 -5.62 1.63
N ALA A 74 14.05 -6.88 1.45
CA ALA A 74 14.59 -7.73 2.52
C ALA A 74 15.94 -7.21 3.09
N ASP A 75 16.67 -6.40 2.33
CA ASP A 75 17.95 -5.83 2.75
C ASP A 75 17.79 -4.63 3.70
N LEU A 76 16.57 -4.07 3.80
CA LEU A 76 16.27 -2.96 4.68
C LEU A 76 15.82 -3.46 6.07
N PRO A 77 16.30 -2.82 7.17
CA PRO A 77 15.92 -3.23 8.50
C PRO A 77 14.42 -3.01 8.74
N PRO A 78 13.78 -3.88 9.53
CA PRO A 78 12.38 -3.70 9.93
C PRO A 78 12.24 -2.52 10.89
N LEU A 79 11.04 -1.91 10.88
CA LEU A 79 10.61 -0.88 11.83
C LEU A 79 9.43 -1.41 12.64
N GLU A 80 9.34 -1.01 13.90
CA GLU A 80 8.23 -1.37 14.80
C GLU A 80 7.02 -0.45 14.61
N ILE A 81 6.40 -0.50 13.42
CA ILE A 81 5.22 0.28 13.07
C ILE A 81 4.20 -0.66 12.41
N GLY A 82 2.94 -0.60 12.86
CA GLY A 82 1.91 -1.52 12.37
C GLY A 82 2.19 -2.98 12.74
N ASN A 83 1.96 -3.90 11.80
CA ASN A 83 2.30 -5.32 11.95
C ASN A 83 3.73 -5.62 11.47
N ASP A 84 4.20 -4.90 10.46
CA ASP A 84 5.58 -4.87 9.98
C ASP A 84 5.77 -3.62 9.12
N ALA A 85 6.99 -3.07 9.11
CA ALA A 85 7.32 -1.87 8.34
C ALA A 85 8.79 -1.84 7.91
N PHE A 86 9.09 -1.04 6.90
CA PHE A 86 10.46 -0.69 6.47
C PHE A 86 10.51 0.74 5.92
N SER A 87 11.71 1.28 5.81
CA SER A 87 11.95 2.58 5.15
C SER A 87 12.96 2.43 4.03
N ASP A 88 12.68 3.06 2.89
CA ASP A 88 13.61 3.19 1.76
C ASP A 88 14.36 4.53 1.74
N GLY A 89 14.18 5.34 2.80
CA GLY A 89 14.76 6.69 2.93
C GLY A 89 13.82 7.81 2.47
N TYR A 90 12.98 7.56 1.48
CA TYR A 90 11.97 8.51 0.97
C TYR A 90 10.58 8.23 1.52
N SER A 91 10.34 7.00 1.91
CA SER A 91 9.04 6.53 2.38
C SER A 91 9.19 5.53 3.51
N ILE A 92 8.18 5.50 4.36
CA ILE A 92 7.92 4.39 5.28
C ILE A 92 6.73 3.63 4.74
N HIS A 93 6.93 2.33 4.58
CA HIS A 93 5.93 1.37 4.14
C HIS A 93 5.57 0.50 5.32
N PHE A 94 4.29 0.35 5.62
CA PHE A 94 3.83 -0.60 6.62
C PHE A 94 2.49 -1.21 6.24
N TRP A 95 2.16 -2.34 6.86
CA TRP A 95 0.82 -2.89 6.81
C TRP A 95 0.25 -3.06 8.21
N LYS A 96 -1.06 -2.87 8.34
CA LYS A 96 -1.80 -3.15 9.56
C LYS A 96 -3.25 -3.48 9.23
N GLY A 97 -3.75 -4.61 9.74
CA GLY A 97 -5.07 -5.06 9.36
C GLY A 97 -5.20 -5.21 7.86
N ARG A 98 -6.28 -4.70 7.30
CA ARG A 98 -6.55 -4.68 5.86
C ARG A 98 -5.89 -3.55 5.09
N TYR A 99 -5.01 -2.77 5.74
CA TYR A 99 -4.40 -1.59 5.14
C TYR A 99 -2.91 -1.81 4.85
N TYR A 100 -2.50 -1.49 3.63
CA TYR A 100 -1.13 -1.16 3.29
C TYR A 100 -1.00 0.35 3.26
N VAL A 101 0.00 0.90 3.95
CA VAL A 101 0.16 2.35 4.09
C VAL A 101 1.56 2.75 3.67
N ARG A 102 1.64 3.87 2.95
CA ARG A 102 2.87 4.54 2.60
C ARG A 102 2.83 5.96 3.15
N VAL A 103 3.88 6.34 3.88
CA VAL A 103 4.13 7.71 4.32
C VAL A 103 5.43 8.16 3.68
N GLY A 104 5.38 9.14 2.81
CA GLY A 104 6.54 9.56 2.02
C GLY A 104 6.77 11.06 2.01
N VAL A 105 7.95 11.45 1.54
CA VAL A 105 8.33 12.83 1.25
C VAL A 105 8.52 13.02 -0.24
N TYR A 106 8.31 14.23 -0.74
CA TYR A 106 8.53 14.55 -2.16
C TYR A 106 10.01 14.73 -2.50
N GLU A 107 10.81 15.12 -1.50
CA GLU A 107 12.26 15.33 -1.63
C GLU A 107 12.94 14.64 -0.45
N GLU A 108 14.11 14.05 -0.69
CA GLU A 108 14.91 13.49 0.39
C GLU A 108 15.34 14.58 1.36
N ARG A 109 14.88 14.45 2.59
CA ARG A 109 15.20 15.37 3.68
C ARG A 109 15.47 14.55 4.93
N PRO A 110 16.75 14.35 5.27
CA PRO A 110 17.11 13.58 6.46
C PRO A 110 16.44 14.08 7.75
N GLU A 111 16.20 15.39 7.85
CA GLU A 111 15.51 16.01 8.98
C GLU A 111 14.03 15.59 9.10
N LEU A 112 13.42 15.09 8.03
CA LEU A 112 12.04 14.58 8.04
C LEU A 112 11.94 13.09 8.39
N ALA A 113 13.05 12.36 8.47
CA ALA A 113 13.04 10.92 8.74
C ALA A 113 12.32 10.57 10.06
N GLU A 114 12.64 11.30 11.12
CA GLU A 114 11.98 11.11 12.43
C GLU A 114 10.53 11.58 12.42
N ALA A 115 10.22 12.64 11.68
CA ALA A 115 8.85 13.09 11.50
C ALA A 115 8.00 12.05 10.74
N MET A 116 8.56 11.44 9.67
CA MET A 116 7.90 10.34 8.96
C MET A 116 7.61 9.16 9.88
N LYS A 117 8.58 8.73 10.72
CA LYS A 117 8.38 7.62 11.67
C LYS A 117 7.28 7.93 12.67
N SER A 118 7.35 9.12 13.27
CA SER A 118 6.35 9.57 14.25
C SER A 118 4.96 9.63 13.62
N PHE A 119 4.87 10.14 12.38
CA PHE A 119 3.63 10.25 11.66
C PHE A 119 3.07 8.88 11.27
N ALA A 120 3.90 7.98 10.74
CA ALA A 120 3.52 6.61 10.41
C ALA A 120 3.01 5.84 11.66
N ALA A 121 3.66 6.02 12.81
CA ALA A 121 3.21 5.43 14.08
C ALA A 121 1.83 5.96 14.50
N VAL A 122 1.57 7.26 14.35
CA VAL A 122 0.25 7.86 14.62
C VAL A 122 -0.81 7.28 13.68
N VAL A 123 -0.52 7.19 12.37
CA VAL A 123 -1.45 6.58 11.40
C VAL A 123 -1.73 5.14 11.78
N ALA A 124 -0.70 4.34 12.08
CA ALA A 124 -0.85 2.95 12.49
C ALA A 124 -1.70 2.81 13.78
N SER A 125 -1.59 3.75 14.71
CA SER A 125 -2.38 3.74 15.95
C SER A 125 -3.88 3.99 15.73
N LYS A 126 -4.26 4.56 14.59
CA LYS A 126 -5.65 4.82 14.22
C LYS A 126 -6.33 3.65 13.49
N ILE A 127 -5.58 2.64 13.10
CA ILE A 127 -6.11 1.43 12.50
C ILE A 127 -6.39 0.43 13.62
N ASP A 128 -7.68 0.19 13.90
CA ASP A 128 -8.10 -0.69 14.99
C ASP A 128 -8.03 -2.19 14.62
N ASP A 129 -7.92 -2.52 13.32
CA ASP A 129 -7.81 -3.89 12.83
C ASP A 129 -6.44 -4.49 13.21
N PRO A 130 -6.37 -5.56 14.02
CA PRO A 130 -5.10 -6.16 14.44
C PRO A 130 -4.37 -6.89 13.32
N GLY A 131 -5.05 -7.26 12.24
CA GLY A 131 -4.43 -7.88 11.08
C GLY A 131 -3.94 -9.31 11.32
N ALA A 132 -4.80 -10.21 11.78
CA ALA A 132 -4.44 -11.61 11.88
C ALA A 132 -4.15 -12.20 10.49
N LEU A 133 -2.95 -12.74 10.32
CA LEU A 133 -2.59 -13.56 9.16
C LEU A 133 -2.97 -15.02 9.41
N PRO A 134 -3.29 -15.77 8.33
CA PRO A 134 -3.40 -17.22 8.45
C PRO A 134 -2.12 -17.84 9.01
N ALA A 135 -2.27 -18.84 9.88
CA ALA A 135 -1.14 -19.51 10.58
C ALA A 135 -0.09 -20.11 9.61
N GLU A 136 -0.48 -20.39 8.38
CA GLU A 136 0.41 -20.86 7.32
C GLU A 136 1.45 -19.82 6.91
N ILE A 137 1.13 -18.54 7.03
CA ILE A 137 2.01 -17.41 6.66
C ILE A 137 2.92 -17.03 7.83
N GLU A 138 2.45 -17.19 9.06
CA GLU A 138 3.24 -16.90 10.27
C GLU A 138 4.47 -17.79 10.40
N ARG A 139 4.53 -18.94 9.69
CA ARG A 139 5.60 -19.94 9.80
C ARG A 139 6.86 -19.64 8.98
N GLY A 140 6.91 -18.53 8.22
CA GLY A 140 8.15 -18.11 7.57
C GLY A 140 7.99 -17.46 6.19
N PRO A 141 8.96 -16.62 5.79
CA PRO A 141 8.90 -15.81 4.56
C PRO A 141 8.82 -16.63 3.26
N GLY A 142 9.28 -17.88 3.25
CA GLY A 142 9.19 -18.75 2.07
C GLY A 142 7.80 -19.27 1.74
N HIS A 143 6.90 -19.38 2.72
CA HIS A 143 5.54 -19.90 2.53
C HIS A 143 4.57 -18.82 2.01
N ALA A 144 4.75 -17.57 2.43
CA ALA A 144 3.89 -16.46 2.01
C ALA A 144 3.94 -16.24 0.49
N HIS A 145 5.11 -16.31 -0.12
CA HIS A 145 5.29 -16.19 -1.57
C HIS A 145 4.57 -17.29 -2.36
N GLN A 146 4.54 -18.51 -1.84
CA GLN A 146 3.88 -19.64 -2.53
C GLN A 146 2.36 -19.56 -2.46
N VAL A 147 1.78 -19.14 -1.32
CA VAL A 147 0.33 -19.02 -1.15
C VAL A 147 -0.22 -17.89 -2.02
N LEU A 148 0.46 -16.73 -2.05
CA LEU A 148 0.04 -15.57 -2.84
C LEU A 148 0.18 -15.82 -4.36
N ALA A 149 1.26 -16.49 -4.80
CA ALA A 149 1.45 -16.88 -6.20
C ALA A 149 0.33 -17.84 -6.68
N HIS A 150 -0.10 -18.77 -5.83
CA HIS A 150 -1.18 -19.73 -6.16
C HIS A 150 -2.56 -19.05 -6.26
N GLN A 151 -2.85 -18.05 -5.43
CA GLN A 151 -4.11 -17.31 -5.49
C GLN A 151 -4.18 -16.38 -6.70
N GLY A 152 -3.08 -15.70 -7.06
CA GLY A 152 -2.98 -14.88 -8.25
C GLY A 152 -3.16 -15.67 -9.55
N GLN A 153 -2.67 -16.92 -9.62
CA GLN A 153 -2.85 -17.80 -10.79
C GLN A 153 -4.27 -18.35 -10.94
N ARG A 154 -5.01 -18.56 -9.84
CA ARG A 154 -6.41 -19.02 -9.90
C ARG A 154 -7.35 -17.98 -10.51
N ARG A 155 -7.05 -16.69 -10.35
CA ARG A 155 -7.85 -15.58 -10.90
C ARG A 155 -7.57 -15.29 -12.37
N ARG A 156 -6.44 -15.73 -12.94
CA ARG A 156 -6.07 -15.55 -14.34
C ARG A 156 -6.60 -16.61 -15.29
N ARG A 157 -7.51 -17.51 -14.86
CA ARG A 157 -8.16 -18.44 -15.79
C ARG A 157 -9.09 -17.65 -16.71
N PRO A 158 -8.87 -17.61 -18.03
CA PRO A 158 -9.77 -16.97 -18.97
C PRO A 158 -11.15 -17.63 -18.87
N ARG A 159 -12.20 -16.83 -18.88
CA ARG A 159 -13.56 -17.32 -19.03
C ARG A 159 -13.62 -18.19 -20.29
N PRO A 160 -14.23 -19.38 -20.24
CA PRO A 160 -14.43 -20.17 -21.43
C PRO A 160 -15.27 -19.36 -22.43
N VAL A 161 -14.71 -19.13 -23.61
CA VAL A 161 -15.43 -18.53 -24.74
C VAL A 161 -16.54 -19.48 -25.08
N ALA A 162 -17.79 -19.03 -25.00
CA ALA A 162 -18.94 -19.82 -25.41
C ALA A 162 -18.78 -20.17 -26.90
N ALA A 163 -18.85 -21.47 -27.22
CA ALA A 163 -18.80 -21.95 -28.59
C ALA A 163 -20.01 -21.40 -29.39
N PRO A 164 -19.82 -20.97 -30.65
CA PRO A 164 -20.94 -20.53 -31.47
C PRO A 164 -21.89 -21.69 -31.70
N SER A 165 -23.17 -21.51 -31.36
CA SER A 165 -24.23 -22.46 -31.68
C SER A 165 -24.47 -22.47 -33.19
N HIS A 166 -24.00 -23.50 -33.89
CA HIS A 166 -24.47 -23.80 -35.23
C HIS A 166 -25.95 -24.20 -35.14
N ARG A 167 -26.83 -23.31 -35.59
CA ARG A 167 -28.17 -23.72 -36.03
C ARG A 167 -28.07 -24.07 -37.52
N GLY A 168 -28.25 -25.36 -37.82
CA GLY A 168 -28.64 -25.85 -39.13
C GLY A 168 -30.15 -25.73 -39.30
#